data_98a5789c533b0ff80275813ccde5b3a2
#
_entry.id   98a5789c533b0ff80275813ccde5b3a2
#
_cell.length_a   1.000
_cell.length_b   1.000
_cell.length_c   1.000
_cell.angle_alpha   90.00
_cell.angle_beta   90.00
_cell.angle_gamma   90.00
#
_symmetry.space_group_name_H-M   'P 1'
#
loop_
_entity.id
_entity.type
_entity.pdbx_description
1 polymer ?
#
loop_
_entity_poly.entity_id
_entity_poly.type
_entity_poly.pdbx_seq_one_letter_code
_entity_poly.pdbx_strand_id
1 'polypeptide(L)'
;MRAFFFALLFVFIAMFAPSLAGECLPQSSNAQETRAIVVGFVGGFVRPDDQSHGEVPMVEQLRAAYGDRVRIQLFTNRDVDEAHQAILRWMGQPRRPLPIILFGNSWGASAAIVLARKLQADGVAVLLTIQVDSISRHGEDNSLIPGNVAEAVNFYQTRGILRGRQRIIAEDPTRTRILGNFLVEYKSPPAECQQYPWYDRLLTPGHISIDCDPQLWARVAVLIREHLQSVRSIQ
;
A
#
# COMPACT_ATOMS: atom_id res chain seq x y z
N MET A 1 -64.13 31.63 77.38
CA MET A 1 -62.89 30.82 77.19
C MET A 1 -62.49 30.99 75.75
N ARG A 2 -61.40 31.73 75.48
CA ARG A 2 -60.96 32.10 74.14
C ARG A 2 -59.78 31.19 73.78
N ALA A 3 -59.87 30.41 72.71
CA ALA A 3 -58.80 29.60 72.14
C ALA A 3 -58.06 30.38 71.05
N PHE A 4 -56.76 30.60 71.26
CA PHE A 4 -55.88 31.20 70.27
C PHE A 4 -55.33 30.12 69.32
N PHE A 5 -55.58 30.30 68.01
CA PHE A 5 -54.95 29.52 66.97
C PHE A 5 -53.67 30.22 66.56
N PHE A 6 -52.54 29.59 66.73
CA PHE A 6 -51.27 29.99 66.18
C PHE A 6 -51.13 29.30 64.79
N ALA A 7 -51.10 30.07 63.74
CA ALA A 7 -50.77 29.59 62.43
C ALA A 7 -49.25 29.68 62.19
N LEU A 8 -48.60 28.54 62.05
CA LEU A 8 -47.20 28.48 61.63
C LEU A 8 -47.09 28.60 60.10
N LEU A 9 -46.46 29.69 59.64
CA LEU A 9 -46.14 29.91 58.25
C LEU A 9 -44.79 29.23 57.90
N PHE A 10 -44.82 28.10 57.16
CA PHE A 10 -43.63 27.47 56.63
C PHE A 10 -43.25 28.16 55.32
N VAL A 11 -42.13 28.90 55.33
CA VAL A 11 -41.49 29.45 54.15
C VAL A 11 -40.62 28.37 53.53
N PHE A 12 -41.03 27.82 52.42
CA PHE A 12 -40.18 26.95 51.57
C PHE A 12 -39.24 27.81 50.77
N ILE A 13 -37.95 27.84 51.14
CA ILE A 13 -36.87 28.39 50.29
C ILE A 13 -36.45 27.29 49.30
N ALA A 14 -36.89 27.39 48.05
CA ALA A 14 -36.40 26.53 46.97
C ALA A 14 -35.00 27.00 46.58
N MET A 15 -34.00 26.25 47.00
CA MET A 15 -32.63 26.41 46.48
C MET A 15 -32.56 25.91 45.03
N PHE A 16 -32.50 26.84 44.10
CA PHE A 16 -32.14 26.55 42.71
C PHE A 16 -30.61 26.29 42.67
N ALA A 17 -30.23 25.00 42.55
CA ALA A 17 -28.87 24.63 42.18
C ALA A 17 -28.67 24.86 40.69
N PRO A 18 -27.65 25.60 40.24
CA PRO A 18 -27.34 25.66 38.80
C PRO A 18 -26.81 24.31 38.34
N SER A 19 -27.56 23.67 37.48
CA SER A 19 -27.11 22.46 36.75
C SER A 19 -25.95 22.87 35.82
N LEU A 20 -24.72 22.52 36.21
CA LEU A 20 -23.57 22.55 35.32
C LEU A 20 -23.76 21.42 34.30
N ALA A 21 -24.51 21.72 33.23
CA ALA A 21 -24.46 20.93 32.01
C ALA A 21 -23.05 21.07 31.44
N GLY A 22 -22.18 20.11 31.78
CA GLY A 22 -20.89 19.95 31.12
C GLY A 22 -21.15 19.70 29.64
N GLU A 23 -20.93 20.72 28.80
CA GLU A 23 -20.82 20.54 27.36
C GLU A 23 -19.69 19.54 27.13
N CYS A 24 -20.07 18.30 26.83
CA CYS A 24 -19.17 17.35 26.18
C CYS A 24 -18.80 17.96 24.82
N LEU A 25 -17.69 18.68 24.80
CA LEU A 25 -17.04 19.04 23.52
C LEU A 25 -16.81 17.72 22.79
N PRO A 26 -17.26 17.60 21.52
CA PRO A 26 -16.94 16.42 20.75
C PRO A 26 -15.41 16.35 20.68
N GLN A 27 -14.83 15.29 21.28
CA GLN A 27 -13.45 14.94 21.01
C GLN A 27 -13.37 14.75 19.49
N SER A 28 -12.85 15.74 18.79
CA SER A 28 -12.44 15.56 17.41
C SER A 28 -11.44 14.40 17.44
N SER A 29 -11.89 13.21 17.06
CA SER A 29 -10.99 12.12 16.75
C SER A 29 -10.05 12.69 15.69
N ASN A 30 -8.79 12.95 16.07
CA ASN A 30 -7.71 13.25 15.14
C ASN A 30 -7.44 11.98 14.32
N ALA A 31 -8.42 11.57 13.52
CA ALA A 31 -8.22 10.60 12.47
C ALA A 31 -7.21 11.24 11.52
N GLN A 32 -5.95 10.82 11.65
CA GLN A 32 -4.85 11.37 10.87
C GLN A 32 -5.17 11.14 9.39
N GLU A 33 -5.39 12.22 8.65
CA GLU A 33 -5.82 12.18 7.27
C GLU A 33 -4.82 11.38 6.41
N THR A 34 -5.33 10.41 5.66
CA THR A 34 -4.54 9.62 4.70
C THR A 34 -3.93 10.56 3.67
N ARG A 35 -2.61 10.48 3.51
CA ARG A 35 -1.83 11.37 2.61
C ARG A 35 -1.30 10.67 1.37
N ALA A 36 -1.27 9.34 1.37
CA ALA A 36 -0.80 8.54 0.24
C ALA A 36 -1.34 7.10 0.33
N ILE A 37 -1.26 6.39 -0.79
CA ILE A 37 -1.69 5.01 -0.93
C ILE A 37 -0.54 4.19 -1.50
N VAL A 38 -0.24 3.05 -0.88
CA VAL A 38 0.71 2.06 -1.36
C VAL A 38 -0.01 0.72 -1.47
N VAL A 39 -0.09 0.19 -2.68
CA VAL A 39 -0.71 -1.12 -2.94
C VAL A 39 0.34 -2.06 -3.51
N GLY A 40 0.49 -3.21 -2.86
CA GLY A 40 1.34 -4.29 -3.32
C GLY A 40 0.54 -5.53 -3.72
N PHE A 41 1.11 -6.33 -4.61
CA PHE A 41 0.57 -7.64 -4.98
C PHE A 41 1.63 -8.71 -4.78
N VAL A 42 1.26 -9.75 -4.04
CA VAL A 42 2.12 -10.92 -3.87
C VAL A 42 2.13 -11.81 -5.11
N GLY A 43 3.15 -12.66 -5.20
CA GLY A 43 3.36 -13.59 -6.30
C GLY A 43 2.25 -14.63 -6.49
N GLY A 44 2.46 -15.55 -7.41
CA GLY A 44 1.53 -16.67 -7.65
C GLY A 44 1.48 -17.61 -6.47
N PHE A 45 0.26 -17.99 -6.02
CA PHE A 45 0.01 -18.92 -4.90
C PHE A 45 0.49 -18.43 -3.53
N VAL A 46 0.97 -17.21 -3.43
CA VAL A 46 1.43 -16.57 -2.17
C VAL A 46 0.25 -15.91 -1.46
N ARG A 47 0.25 -15.99 -0.13
CA ARG A 47 -0.72 -15.28 0.73
C ARG A 47 -0.13 -13.94 1.18
N PRO A 48 -0.95 -12.86 1.31
CA PRO A 48 -0.48 -11.54 1.74
C PRO A 48 0.06 -11.49 3.19
N ASP A 49 -0.06 -12.58 3.94
CA ASP A 49 0.45 -12.73 5.32
C ASP A 49 1.61 -13.74 5.43
N ASP A 50 2.09 -14.27 4.31
CA ASP A 50 3.19 -15.25 4.29
C ASP A 50 4.54 -14.57 4.47
N GLN A 51 5.08 -14.63 5.69
CA GLN A 51 6.34 -14.00 6.08
C GLN A 51 7.58 -14.54 5.36
N SER A 52 7.46 -15.66 4.64
CA SER A 52 8.55 -16.22 3.86
C SER A 52 8.86 -15.43 2.58
N HIS A 53 7.91 -14.62 2.11
CA HIS A 53 8.05 -13.78 0.93
C HIS A 53 8.47 -12.36 1.32
N GLY A 54 9.54 -11.85 0.70
CA GLY A 54 10.22 -10.63 1.16
C GLY A 54 9.40 -9.36 1.12
N GLU A 55 8.37 -9.28 0.26
CA GLU A 55 7.43 -8.16 0.23
C GLU A 55 6.56 -8.04 1.49
N VAL A 56 6.29 -9.15 2.19
CA VAL A 56 5.42 -9.15 3.36
C VAL A 56 6.07 -8.44 4.55
N PRO A 57 7.27 -8.85 5.04
CA PRO A 57 7.94 -8.14 6.13
C PRO A 57 8.31 -6.71 5.74
N MET A 58 8.61 -6.42 4.47
CA MET A 58 8.82 -5.05 3.99
C MET A 58 7.58 -4.18 4.21
N VAL A 59 6.40 -4.66 3.86
CA VAL A 59 5.14 -3.93 4.05
C VAL A 59 4.82 -3.71 5.52
N GLU A 60 5.08 -4.69 6.39
CA GLU A 60 4.89 -4.52 7.84
C GLU A 60 5.79 -3.41 8.41
N GLN A 61 7.05 -3.34 7.98
CA GLN A 61 7.96 -2.25 8.36
C GLN A 61 7.45 -0.89 7.88
N LEU A 62 6.93 -0.80 6.65
CA LEU A 62 6.34 0.43 6.14
C LEU A 62 5.08 0.84 6.92
N ARG A 63 4.19 -0.11 7.24
CA ARG A 63 3.00 0.14 8.07
C ARG A 63 3.39 0.66 9.45
N ALA A 64 4.38 0.05 10.10
CA ALA A 64 4.88 0.50 11.38
C ALA A 64 5.45 1.93 11.33
N ALA A 65 6.14 2.29 10.24
CA ALA A 65 6.76 3.61 10.08
C ALA A 65 5.76 4.73 9.76
N TYR A 66 4.69 4.44 9.01
CA TYR A 66 3.77 5.47 8.51
C TYR A 66 2.44 5.52 9.25
N GLY A 67 2.00 4.43 9.91
CA GLY A 67 0.69 4.34 10.55
C GLY A 67 -0.44 4.69 9.59
N ASP A 68 -1.47 5.36 10.09
CA ASP A 68 -2.66 5.74 9.30
C ASP A 68 -2.41 6.86 8.27
N ARG A 69 -1.22 7.48 8.29
CA ARG A 69 -0.85 8.53 7.32
C ARG A 69 -0.73 8.01 5.90
N VAL A 70 -0.41 6.74 5.73
CA VAL A 70 -0.30 6.08 4.42
C VAL A 70 -1.11 4.79 4.47
N ARG A 71 -2.05 4.64 3.54
CA ARG A 71 -2.77 3.37 3.38
C ARG A 71 -1.88 2.38 2.65
N ILE A 72 -1.45 1.33 3.35
CA ILE A 72 -0.54 0.32 2.80
C ILE A 72 -1.21 -1.04 2.88
N GLN A 73 -1.44 -1.67 1.73
CA GLN A 73 -2.08 -2.98 1.68
C GLN A 73 -1.45 -3.90 0.64
N LEU A 74 -1.33 -5.19 1.00
CA LEU A 74 -1.01 -6.28 0.09
C LEU A 74 -2.29 -7.00 -0.32
N PHE A 75 -2.35 -7.37 -1.59
CA PHE A 75 -3.40 -8.19 -2.19
C PHE A 75 -2.78 -9.42 -2.86
N THR A 76 -3.59 -10.44 -3.10
CA THR A 76 -3.16 -11.50 -4.01
C THR A 76 -3.17 -10.96 -5.46
N ASN A 77 -2.39 -11.58 -6.33
CA ASN A 77 -2.36 -11.20 -7.75
C ASN A 77 -3.71 -11.38 -8.49
N ARG A 78 -4.71 -11.96 -7.83
CA ARG A 78 -6.08 -12.16 -8.37
C ARG A 78 -7.04 -11.05 -7.96
N ASP A 79 -6.72 -10.31 -6.90
CA ASP A 79 -7.64 -9.36 -6.26
C ASP A 79 -7.49 -7.94 -6.82
N VAL A 80 -7.16 -7.81 -8.13
CA VAL A 80 -6.97 -6.51 -8.79
C VAL A 80 -8.22 -5.63 -8.70
N ASP A 81 -9.41 -6.22 -8.86
CA ASP A 81 -10.67 -5.48 -8.77
C ASP A 81 -10.95 -5.01 -7.33
N GLU A 82 -10.63 -5.84 -6.34
CA GLU A 82 -10.76 -5.44 -4.94
C GLU A 82 -9.80 -4.30 -4.59
N ALA A 83 -8.53 -4.40 -5.03
CA ALA A 83 -7.53 -3.35 -4.85
C ALA A 83 -7.94 -2.04 -5.53
N HIS A 84 -8.49 -2.11 -6.74
CA HIS A 84 -9.04 -0.96 -7.47
C HIS A 84 -10.14 -0.26 -6.67
N GLN A 85 -11.15 -1.01 -6.22
CA GLN A 85 -12.24 -0.47 -5.41
C GLN A 85 -11.74 0.08 -4.06
N ALA A 86 -10.75 -0.55 -3.45
CA ALA A 86 -10.15 -0.06 -2.22
C ALA A 86 -9.48 1.31 -2.41
N ILE A 87 -8.69 1.49 -3.48
CA ILE A 87 -8.08 2.80 -3.81
C ILE A 87 -9.14 3.87 -3.98
N LEU A 88 -10.19 3.60 -4.76
CA LEU A 88 -11.26 4.58 -4.99
C LEU A 88 -11.98 4.96 -3.69
N ARG A 89 -12.21 4.01 -2.78
CA ARG A 89 -12.78 4.30 -1.46
C ARG A 89 -11.85 5.16 -0.60
N TRP A 90 -10.54 4.90 -0.61
CA TRP A 90 -9.57 5.67 0.16
C TRP A 90 -9.37 7.09 -0.36
N MET A 91 -9.56 7.31 -1.65
CA MET A 91 -9.58 8.65 -2.25
C MET A 91 -10.80 9.48 -1.82
N GLY A 92 -11.90 8.84 -1.42
CA GLY A 92 -13.11 9.50 -0.92
C GLY A 92 -14.04 10.05 -2.00
N GLN A 93 -15.09 10.75 -1.56
CA GLN A 93 -16.09 11.41 -2.42
C GLN A 93 -16.25 12.86 -1.93
N PRO A 94 -15.91 13.91 -2.71
CA PRO A 94 -15.25 13.84 -4.02
C PRO A 94 -13.85 13.22 -3.94
N ARG A 95 -13.38 12.66 -5.05
CA ARG A 95 -12.06 12.03 -5.11
C ARG A 95 -10.95 13.05 -4.84
N ARG A 96 -10.14 12.78 -3.83
CA ARG A 96 -8.94 13.58 -3.55
C ARG A 96 -7.75 13.01 -4.33
N PRO A 97 -6.95 13.85 -5.00
CA PRO A 97 -5.73 13.39 -5.63
C PRO A 97 -4.73 12.98 -4.54
N LEU A 98 -4.51 11.68 -4.39
CA LEU A 98 -3.52 11.11 -3.48
C LEU A 98 -2.39 10.49 -4.27
N PRO A 99 -1.12 10.63 -3.85
CA PRO A 99 -0.01 9.87 -4.41
C PRO A 99 -0.26 8.37 -4.26
N ILE A 100 -0.18 7.65 -5.36
CA ILE A 100 -0.41 6.20 -5.41
C ILE A 100 0.88 5.53 -5.86
N ILE A 101 1.36 4.56 -5.10
CA ILE A 101 2.48 3.70 -5.45
C ILE A 101 1.97 2.27 -5.57
N LEU A 102 2.30 1.61 -6.67
CA LEU A 102 1.97 0.22 -6.94
C LEU A 102 3.25 -0.60 -7.04
N PHE A 103 3.26 -1.78 -6.43
CA PHE A 103 4.39 -2.69 -6.58
C PHE A 103 3.92 -4.15 -6.62
N GLY A 104 4.80 -5.04 -7.02
CA GLY A 104 4.50 -6.47 -6.95
C GLY A 104 5.67 -7.34 -7.37
N ASN A 105 5.56 -8.61 -7.01
CA ASN A 105 6.49 -9.67 -7.35
C ASN A 105 5.86 -10.66 -8.33
N SER A 106 6.59 -11.14 -9.32
CA SER A 106 6.14 -12.20 -10.22
C SER A 106 4.80 -11.86 -10.90
N TRP A 107 3.77 -12.70 -10.73
CA TRP A 107 2.39 -12.41 -11.17
C TRP A 107 1.80 -11.18 -10.49
N GLY A 108 2.23 -10.87 -9.28
CA GLY A 108 1.83 -9.65 -8.58
C GLY A 108 2.34 -8.39 -9.27
N ALA A 109 3.53 -8.43 -9.87
CA ALA A 109 4.05 -7.31 -10.65
C ALA A 109 3.22 -7.06 -11.91
N SER A 110 2.73 -8.13 -12.57
CA SER A 110 1.76 -8.01 -13.66
C SER A 110 0.43 -7.42 -13.18
N ALA A 111 -0.08 -7.87 -12.03
CA ALA A 111 -1.30 -7.35 -11.43
C ALA A 111 -1.22 -5.84 -11.12
N ALA A 112 -0.06 -5.36 -10.68
CA ALA A 112 0.17 -3.93 -10.45
C ALA A 112 0.00 -3.10 -11.73
N ILE A 113 0.45 -3.60 -12.89
CA ILE A 113 0.27 -2.92 -14.18
C ILE A 113 -1.18 -2.98 -14.66
N VAL A 114 -1.88 -4.12 -14.44
CA VAL A 114 -3.32 -4.20 -14.73
C VAL A 114 -4.10 -3.20 -13.88
N LEU A 115 -3.77 -3.06 -12.60
CA LEU A 115 -4.37 -2.05 -11.73
C LEU A 115 -4.08 -0.63 -12.21
N ALA A 116 -2.84 -0.33 -12.63
CA ALA A 116 -2.49 0.97 -13.19
C ALA A 116 -3.35 1.33 -14.43
N ARG A 117 -3.64 0.35 -15.32
CA ARG A 117 -4.53 0.54 -16.46
C ARG A 117 -5.98 0.80 -16.05
N LYS A 118 -6.49 0.11 -15.02
CA LYS A 118 -7.84 0.37 -14.49
C LYS A 118 -7.92 1.79 -13.92
N LEU A 119 -6.92 2.22 -13.17
CA LEU A 119 -6.81 3.58 -12.66
C LEU A 119 -6.69 4.63 -13.78
N GLN A 120 -6.02 4.30 -14.89
CA GLN A 120 -5.97 5.15 -16.08
C GLN A 120 -7.34 5.38 -16.68
N ALA A 121 -8.16 4.34 -16.77
CA ALA A 121 -9.53 4.44 -17.27
C ALA A 121 -10.42 5.35 -16.39
N ASP A 122 -10.12 5.43 -15.09
CA ASP A 122 -10.77 6.35 -14.15
C ASP A 122 -10.17 7.76 -14.11
N GLY A 123 -9.12 8.04 -14.90
CA GLY A 123 -8.38 9.30 -14.87
C GLY A 123 -7.53 9.49 -13.62
N VAL A 124 -7.20 8.41 -12.90
CA VAL A 124 -6.41 8.44 -11.67
C VAL A 124 -4.92 8.26 -12.00
N ALA A 125 -4.10 9.20 -11.53
CA ALA A 125 -2.65 9.16 -11.69
C ALA A 125 -2.00 8.19 -10.68
N VAL A 126 -0.91 7.54 -11.13
CA VAL A 126 -0.04 6.70 -10.32
C VAL A 126 1.35 7.33 -10.27
N LEU A 127 1.87 7.54 -9.07
CA LEU A 127 3.17 8.18 -8.86
C LEU A 127 4.33 7.26 -9.28
N LEU A 128 4.26 5.99 -8.86
CA LEU A 128 5.34 5.02 -9.09
C LEU A 128 4.79 3.62 -9.28
N THR A 129 5.35 2.86 -10.23
CA THR A 129 5.20 1.40 -10.28
C THR A 129 6.56 0.72 -10.07
N ILE A 130 6.60 -0.35 -9.25
CA ILE A 130 7.80 -1.15 -9.01
C ILE A 130 7.49 -2.60 -9.36
N GLN A 131 8.19 -3.13 -10.34
CA GLN A 131 8.07 -4.51 -10.78
C GLN A 131 9.29 -5.32 -10.30
N VAL A 132 9.05 -6.45 -9.65
CA VAL A 132 10.09 -7.41 -9.23
C VAL A 132 9.84 -8.72 -9.96
N ASP A 133 10.80 -9.11 -10.80
CA ASP A 133 10.78 -10.32 -11.63
C ASP A 133 9.42 -10.60 -12.29
N SER A 134 8.87 -9.57 -12.92
CA SER A 134 7.48 -9.51 -13.42
C SER A 134 7.20 -10.58 -14.47
N ILE A 135 6.29 -11.49 -14.17
CA ILE A 135 5.86 -12.56 -15.06
C ILE A 135 4.44 -12.27 -15.53
N SER A 136 4.25 -12.25 -16.85
CA SER A 136 2.94 -12.06 -17.46
C SER A 136 2.01 -13.22 -17.11
N ARG A 137 0.78 -12.89 -16.73
CA ARG A 137 -0.28 -13.84 -16.52
C ARG A 137 -1.31 -13.72 -17.65
N HIS A 138 -1.69 -14.87 -18.24
CA HIS A 138 -2.75 -14.93 -19.25
C HIS A 138 -2.60 -14.00 -20.46
N GLY A 139 -1.36 -13.74 -20.91
CA GLY A 139 -1.10 -12.94 -22.10
C GLY A 139 -1.15 -11.41 -21.87
N GLU A 140 -1.29 -10.94 -20.65
CA GLU A 140 -1.24 -9.52 -20.33
C GLU A 140 0.15 -8.94 -20.63
N ASP A 141 0.21 -7.77 -21.27
CA ASP A 141 1.47 -7.07 -21.47
C ASP A 141 1.83 -6.24 -20.21
N ASN A 142 2.74 -6.80 -19.43
CA ASN A 142 3.29 -6.17 -18.25
C ASN A 142 4.61 -5.43 -18.50
N SER A 143 5.05 -5.37 -19.76
CA SER A 143 6.26 -4.61 -20.17
C SER A 143 5.96 -3.17 -20.55
N LEU A 144 4.74 -2.89 -20.98
CA LEU A 144 4.29 -1.58 -21.42
C LEU A 144 3.63 -0.83 -20.25
N ILE A 145 4.26 0.23 -19.76
CA ILE A 145 3.79 1.02 -18.62
C ILE A 145 2.80 2.08 -19.09
N PRO A 146 1.57 2.10 -18.54
CA PRO A 146 0.52 3.02 -19.00
C PRO A 146 0.83 4.48 -18.68
N GLY A 147 0.34 5.40 -19.50
CA GLY A 147 0.68 6.83 -19.48
C GLY A 147 0.12 7.63 -18.28
N ASN A 148 -0.64 7.01 -17.36
CA ASN A 148 -1.01 7.60 -16.10
C ASN A 148 0.01 7.36 -14.98
N VAL A 149 1.07 6.57 -15.24
CA VAL A 149 2.17 6.30 -14.33
C VAL A 149 3.27 7.32 -14.55
N ALA A 150 3.65 8.09 -13.53
CA ALA A 150 4.70 9.10 -13.66
C ALA A 150 6.09 8.46 -13.75
N GLU A 151 6.36 7.45 -12.92
CA GLU A 151 7.66 6.78 -12.86
C GLU A 151 7.50 5.26 -12.74
N ALA A 152 8.44 4.51 -13.33
CA ALA A 152 8.43 3.06 -13.24
C ALA A 152 9.85 2.50 -13.14
N VAL A 153 9.98 1.43 -12.36
CA VAL A 153 11.23 0.69 -12.17
C VAL A 153 10.99 -0.80 -12.26
N ASN A 154 11.97 -1.52 -12.79
CA ASN A 154 11.93 -2.97 -12.91
C ASN A 154 13.22 -3.60 -12.38
N PHE A 155 13.07 -4.61 -11.53
CA PHE A 155 14.13 -5.49 -11.08
C PHE A 155 13.89 -6.88 -11.67
N TYR A 156 14.90 -7.49 -12.25
CA TYR A 156 14.76 -8.78 -12.89
C TYR A 156 16.01 -9.65 -12.69
N GLN A 157 15.88 -10.93 -12.89
CA GLN A 157 16.98 -11.91 -12.90
C GLN A 157 16.95 -12.73 -14.21
N THR A 158 18.01 -13.48 -14.46
CA THR A 158 18.15 -14.26 -15.71
C THR A 158 18.43 -15.76 -15.49
N ARG A 159 18.43 -16.23 -14.23
CA ARG A 159 18.72 -17.63 -13.87
C ARG A 159 17.46 -18.49 -13.82
N GLY A 160 17.59 -19.72 -14.28
CA GLY A 160 16.52 -20.72 -14.21
C GLY A 160 15.50 -20.61 -15.36
N ILE A 161 14.44 -21.38 -15.23
CA ILE A 161 13.38 -21.52 -16.24
C ILE A 161 12.40 -20.36 -16.11
N LEU A 162 12.06 -19.99 -14.87
CA LEU A 162 11.12 -18.91 -14.56
C LEU A 162 11.88 -17.58 -14.48
N ARG A 163 11.58 -16.68 -15.41
CA ARG A 163 12.24 -15.38 -15.54
C ARG A 163 11.22 -14.31 -15.81
N GLY A 164 11.34 -13.21 -15.08
CA GLY A 164 10.52 -12.03 -15.32
C GLY A 164 10.95 -11.21 -16.54
N ARG A 165 10.18 -10.19 -16.84
CA ARG A 165 10.46 -9.23 -17.90
C ARG A 165 11.78 -8.52 -17.63
N GLN A 166 12.72 -8.61 -18.57
CA GLN A 166 14.01 -7.93 -18.46
C GLN A 166 13.90 -6.42 -18.73
N ARG A 167 12.89 -6.02 -19.49
CA ARG A 167 12.72 -4.63 -19.91
C ARG A 167 11.26 -4.21 -19.81
N ILE A 168 11.05 -3.07 -19.16
CA ILE A 168 9.81 -2.30 -19.22
C ILE A 168 10.06 -1.03 -20.05
N ILE A 169 9.03 -0.55 -20.73
CA ILE A 169 9.05 0.66 -21.54
C ILE A 169 7.81 1.50 -21.28
N ALA A 170 7.91 2.79 -21.44
CA ALA A 170 6.76 3.69 -21.32
C ALA A 170 5.86 3.59 -22.55
N GLU A 171 4.56 3.54 -22.39
CA GLU A 171 3.57 3.71 -23.46
C GLU A 171 3.65 5.12 -24.06
N ASP A 172 3.84 6.12 -23.18
CA ASP A 172 4.10 7.51 -23.57
C ASP A 172 5.33 8.03 -22.81
N PRO A 173 6.51 8.10 -23.47
CA PRO A 173 7.74 8.58 -22.84
C PRO A 173 7.71 10.06 -22.42
N THR A 174 6.73 10.84 -22.88
CA THR A 174 6.57 12.24 -22.45
C THR A 174 5.87 12.34 -21.09
N ARG A 175 5.16 11.29 -20.66
CA ARG A 175 4.40 11.23 -19.43
C ARG A 175 4.97 10.28 -18.39
N THR A 176 5.67 9.23 -18.83
CA THR A 176 6.19 8.17 -17.97
C THR A 176 7.71 8.10 -18.07
N ARG A 177 8.39 8.26 -16.95
CA ARG A 177 9.84 8.09 -16.84
C ARG A 177 10.18 6.68 -16.35
N ILE A 178 10.93 5.92 -17.15
CA ILE A 178 11.50 4.65 -16.71
C ILE A 178 12.79 4.94 -15.93
N LEU A 179 12.79 4.67 -14.63
CA LEU A 179 13.94 4.88 -13.74
C LEU A 179 15.06 3.88 -13.99
N GLY A 180 14.71 2.70 -14.48
CA GLY A 180 15.66 1.69 -14.90
C GLY A 180 15.07 0.28 -14.98
N ASN A 181 15.85 -0.58 -15.66
CA ASN A 181 15.67 -2.02 -15.68
C ASN A 181 16.93 -2.62 -15.06
N PHE A 182 16.86 -3.09 -13.83
CA PHE A 182 18.02 -3.50 -13.04
C PHE A 182 18.12 -5.02 -12.98
N LEU A 183 19.19 -5.56 -13.54
CA LEU A 183 19.55 -6.96 -13.38
C LEU A 183 20.05 -7.19 -11.94
N VAL A 184 19.46 -8.17 -11.26
CA VAL A 184 19.88 -8.64 -9.94
C VAL A 184 20.54 -9.99 -10.12
N GLU A 185 21.84 -10.05 -9.85
CA GLU A 185 22.65 -11.25 -10.02
C GLU A 185 22.98 -11.87 -8.66
N TYR A 186 22.80 -13.18 -8.57
CA TYR A 186 23.10 -13.95 -7.38
C TYR A 186 24.22 -14.94 -7.65
N LYS A 187 25.39 -14.80 -6.98
CA LYS A 187 26.43 -15.82 -6.99
C LYS A 187 25.99 -17.07 -6.22
N SER A 188 25.31 -16.86 -5.11
CA SER A 188 24.62 -17.87 -4.30
C SER A 188 23.27 -17.35 -3.86
N PRO A 189 22.26 -18.21 -3.64
CA PRO A 189 20.99 -17.76 -3.08
C PRO A 189 21.17 -17.10 -1.71
N PRO A 190 20.42 -16.05 -1.36
CA PRO A 190 20.34 -15.50 -0.01
C PRO A 190 20.02 -16.59 1.02
N ALA A 191 20.44 -16.41 2.27
CA ALA A 191 20.20 -17.40 3.33
C ALA A 191 18.71 -17.57 3.63
N GLU A 192 17.94 -16.51 3.49
CA GLU A 192 16.49 -16.45 3.68
C GLU A 192 15.72 -17.37 2.72
N CYS A 193 16.31 -17.67 1.56
CA CYS A 193 15.73 -18.62 0.61
C CYS A 193 15.63 -20.05 1.14
N GLN A 194 16.33 -20.39 2.24
CA GLN A 194 16.29 -21.75 2.80
C GLN A 194 14.90 -22.13 3.35
N GLN A 195 14.07 -21.14 3.66
CA GLN A 195 12.68 -21.36 4.08
C GLN A 195 11.76 -21.87 2.96
N TYR A 196 12.16 -21.69 1.70
CA TYR A 196 11.40 -22.20 0.56
C TYR A 196 11.59 -23.71 0.37
N PRO A 197 10.59 -24.42 -0.15
CA PRO A 197 10.71 -25.83 -0.49
C PRO A 197 11.92 -26.10 -1.40
N TRP A 198 12.62 -27.22 -1.19
CA TRP A 198 13.84 -27.54 -1.95
C TRP A 198 13.58 -27.64 -3.47
N TYR A 199 12.40 -28.10 -3.89
CA TYR A 199 12.04 -28.22 -5.30
C TYR A 199 11.87 -26.87 -5.97
N ASP A 200 11.31 -25.84 -5.29
CA ASP A 200 11.22 -24.47 -5.80
C ASP A 200 12.61 -23.87 -5.98
N ARG A 201 13.50 -24.07 -4.99
CA ARG A 201 14.88 -23.63 -5.05
C ARG A 201 15.69 -24.29 -6.17
N LEU A 202 15.34 -25.54 -6.54
CA LEU A 202 15.99 -26.27 -7.63
C LEU A 202 15.44 -25.88 -9.01
N LEU A 203 14.12 -25.78 -9.15
CA LEU A 203 13.45 -25.55 -10.42
C LEU A 203 13.46 -24.06 -10.84
N THR A 204 13.37 -23.16 -9.87
CA THR A 204 13.27 -21.73 -10.13
C THR A 204 14.26 -20.89 -9.30
N PRO A 205 15.56 -21.26 -9.30
CA PRO A 205 16.54 -20.71 -8.34
C PRO A 205 16.70 -19.19 -8.41
N GLY A 206 16.65 -18.60 -9.59
CA GLY A 206 16.75 -17.15 -9.77
C GLY A 206 15.49 -16.44 -9.27
N HIS A 207 14.33 -17.00 -9.57
CA HIS A 207 13.04 -16.44 -9.17
C HIS A 207 12.85 -16.45 -7.65
N ILE A 208 13.22 -17.56 -7.00
CA ILE A 208 13.21 -17.63 -5.53
C ILE A 208 14.27 -16.71 -4.92
N SER A 209 15.47 -16.61 -5.53
CA SER A 209 16.53 -15.74 -4.99
C SER A 209 16.10 -14.26 -4.98
N ILE A 210 15.42 -13.79 -6.00
CA ILE A 210 14.98 -12.39 -6.06
C ILE A 210 13.78 -12.12 -5.13
N ASP A 211 12.92 -13.12 -4.92
CA ASP A 211 11.76 -13.04 -4.04
C ASP A 211 12.18 -12.98 -2.55
N CYS A 212 13.11 -13.83 -2.13
CA CYS A 212 13.57 -13.91 -0.74
C CYS A 212 14.68 -12.91 -0.36
N ASP A 213 15.16 -12.07 -1.29
CA ASP A 213 16.30 -11.17 -1.05
C ASP A 213 15.92 -9.96 -0.19
N PRO A 214 16.34 -9.90 1.09
CA PRO A 214 16.02 -8.77 1.95
C PRO A 214 16.68 -7.47 1.50
N GLN A 215 17.81 -7.53 0.78
CA GLN A 215 18.49 -6.33 0.27
C GLN A 215 17.71 -5.72 -0.90
N LEU A 216 17.14 -6.55 -1.76
CA LEU A 216 16.26 -6.05 -2.81
C LEU A 216 15.02 -5.38 -2.22
N TRP A 217 14.36 -6.05 -1.26
CA TRP A 217 13.16 -5.49 -0.64
C TRP A 217 13.45 -4.23 0.19
N ALA A 218 14.65 -4.12 0.77
CA ALA A 218 15.12 -2.88 1.38
C ALA A 218 15.26 -1.74 0.32
N ARG A 219 15.77 -2.03 -0.88
CA ARG A 219 15.82 -1.05 -1.99
C ARG A 219 14.43 -0.64 -2.45
N VAL A 220 13.48 -1.59 -2.57
CA VAL A 220 12.07 -1.29 -2.88
C VAL A 220 11.48 -0.38 -1.80
N ALA A 221 11.71 -0.68 -0.52
CA ALA A 221 11.26 0.17 0.58
C ALA A 221 11.86 1.59 0.54
N VAL A 222 13.13 1.73 0.17
CA VAL A 222 13.78 3.04 -0.01
C VAL A 222 13.10 3.83 -1.12
N LEU A 223 12.88 3.23 -2.29
CA LEU A 223 12.18 3.88 -3.40
C LEU A 223 10.78 4.36 -2.98
N ILE A 224 10.01 3.52 -2.28
CA ILE A 224 8.69 3.91 -1.77
C ILE A 224 8.81 5.12 -0.82
N ARG A 225 9.77 5.09 0.13
CA ARG A 225 9.97 6.19 1.10
C ARG A 225 10.37 7.49 0.43
N GLU A 226 11.29 7.46 -0.53
CA GLU A 226 11.74 8.64 -1.27
C GLU A 226 10.58 9.31 -2.01
N HIS A 227 9.74 8.53 -2.70
CA HIS A 227 8.57 9.06 -3.40
C HIS A 227 7.50 9.60 -2.46
N LEU A 228 7.30 8.98 -1.29
CA LEU A 228 6.39 9.50 -0.27
C LEU A 228 6.92 10.79 0.40
N GLN A 229 8.24 11.00 0.45
CA GLN A 229 8.86 12.22 0.98
C GLN A 229 8.83 13.36 -0.02
N SER A 230 9.07 13.10 -1.30
CA SER A 230 9.05 14.13 -2.36
C SER A 230 7.71 14.85 -2.44
N VAL A 231 6.61 14.13 -2.19
CA VAL A 231 5.26 14.72 -2.15
C VAL A 231 5.06 15.67 -0.96
N ARG A 232 5.76 15.43 0.16
CA ARG A 232 5.67 16.29 1.35
C ARG A 232 6.34 17.66 1.16
N SER A 233 7.34 17.75 0.29
CA SER A 233 8.08 18.98 0.04
C SER A 233 7.39 19.92 -0.95
N ILE A 234 6.30 19.48 -1.58
CA ILE A 234 5.56 20.24 -2.61
C ILE A 234 4.23 20.79 -2.05
N GLN A 235 3.78 20.33 -0.88
CA GLN A 235 2.60 20.83 -0.15
C GLN A 235 2.98 21.80 0.97
#